data_22d3fbe4c969860674bd4894db9c942f
#
_entry.id   22d3fbe4c969860674bd4894db9c942f
#
_cell.length_a   1.000
_cell.length_b   1.000
_cell.length_c   1.000
_cell.angle_alpha   90.00
_cell.angle_beta   90.00
_cell.angle_gamma   90.00
#
_symmetry.space_group_name_H-M   'P 1'
#
loop_
_entity.id
_entity.type
_entity.pdbx_description
1 polymer ?
#
loop_
_entity_poly.entity_id
_entity_poly.type
_entity_poly.pdbx_seq_one_letter_code
_entity_poly.pdbx_strand_id
1 'polypeptide(L)'
;MHRWSQAISLGIAIAGIVAALWPRSYSRDLTGDEDPYRLFMGRRLIHFPIFWIGAALLAYVVLQATNPAWRYTQSATQWWLVRMDHIPWLPCGIDAPFTQSNEWRQVIVYTAAWLSVCSVWVGLTRRRSLRILLGIIVGNALLLVGLLAIQQFTGNHRIPWPLTAWTDYPLTASFIYHNHAGAYLALATFCAIALAVWFFDHGSRSFAKSTPASVLALAALLLVGFVFFTLSRGAILTLAVSTAILAGWFLLRWRVLPGIPGANPVIRMAIVAMFIVFVAVVFRYLDFSEIWGRWDMIATQGSREVSVHSRVLVRDAAIDMLKTQGLRGVGAGGFRYLFPEYVQNYPEIYEGGTLYWEHAHCDWLEFPIELGLAGDLLILGGAGWWIAFFVRRRAFWNALAVPLLLGCLQTVIHAGFDFPFQCPAILVTWCMIVAIAGRWIELEPSATERTEG
;
A
#
# COMPACT_ATOMS: atom_id res chain seq x y z
N MET A 1 0.21 14.02 -8.98
CA MET A 1 -0.23 14.37 -7.61
C MET A 1 -0.10 15.84 -7.31
N HIS A 2 -1.08 16.42 -6.62
CA HIS A 2 -1.03 17.82 -6.24
C HIS A 2 0.01 18.05 -5.12
N ARG A 3 0.78 19.12 -5.25
CA ARG A 3 1.81 19.51 -4.25
C ARG A 3 1.23 19.69 -2.85
N TRP A 4 0.03 20.25 -2.76
CA TRP A 4 -0.63 20.49 -1.49
C TRP A 4 -0.96 19.18 -0.75
N SER A 5 -1.35 18.08 -1.45
CA SER A 5 -1.66 16.80 -0.81
C SER A 5 -0.41 16.16 -0.22
N GLN A 6 0.73 16.27 -0.89
CA GLN A 6 2.03 15.81 -0.37
C GLN A 6 2.45 16.60 0.87
N ALA A 7 2.31 17.94 0.82
CA ALA A 7 2.61 18.81 1.96
C ALA A 7 1.72 18.54 3.17
N ILE A 8 0.41 18.32 2.96
CA ILE A 8 -0.53 17.95 4.03
C ILE A 8 -0.14 16.59 4.63
N SER A 9 0.16 15.59 3.81
CA SER A 9 0.57 14.26 4.30
C SER A 9 1.84 14.34 5.15
N LEU A 10 2.82 15.11 4.71
CA LEU A 10 4.04 15.36 5.48
C LEU A 10 3.73 16.11 6.78
N GLY A 11 2.91 17.16 6.73
CA GLY A 11 2.50 17.92 7.92
C GLY A 11 1.81 17.05 8.96
N ILE A 12 0.89 16.16 8.54
CA ILE A 12 0.22 15.20 9.42
C ILE A 12 1.24 14.22 10.02
N ALA A 13 2.19 13.71 9.22
CA ALA A 13 3.20 12.79 9.70
C ALA A 13 4.16 13.45 10.72
N ILE A 14 4.56 14.71 10.49
CA ILE A 14 5.34 15.51 11.44
C ILE A 14 4.54 15.73 12.73
N ALA A 15 3.29 16.14 12.63
CA ALA A 15 2.43 16.29 13.80
C ALA A 15 2.28 14.98 14.58
N GLY A 16 2.19 13.85 13.87
CA GLY A 16 2.14 12.51 14.44
C GLY A 16 3.38 12.18 15.28
N ILE A 17 4.58 12.38 14.76
CA ILE A 17 5.81 12.10 15.51
C ILE A 17 6.02 13.07 16.67
N VAL A 18 5.68 14.35 16.50
CA VAL A 18 5.70 15.34 17.60
C VAL A 18 4.75 14.91 18.71
N ALA A 19 3.53 14.52 18.36
CA ALA A 19 2.56 14.02 19.32
C ALA A 19 3.01 12.71 19.99
N ALA A 20 3.70 11.84 19.26
CA ALA A 20 4.25 10.59 19.81
C ALA A 20 5.34 10.82 20.86
N LEU A 21 6.13 11.87 20.68
CA LEU A 21 7.21 12.27 21.63
C LEU A 21 6.72 13.21 22.73
N TRP A 22 5.46 13.65 22.68
CA TRP A 22 4.90 14.56 23.67
C TRP A 22 4.48 13.82 24.95
N PRO A 23 4.94 14.25 26.16
CA PRO A 23 4.54 13.63 27.41
C PRO A 23 3.02 13.68 27.62
N ARG A 24 2.45 12.59 28.14
CA ARG A 24 1.01 12.44 28.42
C ARG A 24 0.81 12.13 29.90
N SER A 25 -0.41 12.28 30.39
CA SER A 25 -0.77 12.01 31.80
C SER A 25 -0.40 10.58 32.27
N TYR A 26 -0.46 9.61 31.36
CA TYR A 26 -0.10 8.21 31.65
C TYR A 26 1.37 7.88 31.35
N SER A 27 2.21 8.85 31.06
CA SER A 27 3.62 8.62 30.73
C SER A 27 4.40 8.01 31.89
N ARG A 28 4.03 8.32 33.12
CA ARG A 28 4.65 7.76 34.34
C ARG A 28 4.42 6.25 34.46
N ASP A 29 3.25 5.75 33.99
CA ASP A 29 2.96 4.29 34.01
C ASP A 29 3.87 3.51 33.08
N LEU A 30 4.53 4.18 32.09
CA LEU A 30 5.39 3.55 31.10
C LEU A 30 6.88 3.63 31.46
N THR A 31 7.29 4.70 32.14
CA THR A 31 8.71 5.02 32.37
C THR A 31 9.15 4.78 33.81
N GLY A 32 8.21 4.64 34.75
CA GLY A 32 8.52 4.78 36.17
C GLY A 32 8.98 6.20 36.51
N ASP A 33 9.53 6.40 37.70
CA ASP A 33 10.03 7.73 38.17
C ASP A 33 11.45 8.06 37.67
N GLU A 34 12.13 7.10 37.01
CA GLU A 34 13.58 7.22 36.74
C GLU A 34 13.95 7.90 35.43
N ASP A 35 13.11 7.77 34.35
CA ASP A 35 13.43 8.28 33.02
C ASP A 35 12.40 9.30 32.50
N PRO A 36 12.83 10.47 31.99
CA PRO A 36 11.93 11.35 31.27
C PRO A 36 11.30 10.67 30.06
N TYR A 37 9.98 10.77 29.90
CA TYR A 37 9.22 10.12 28.82
C TYR A 37 9.85 10.31 27.43
N ARG A 38 10.38 11.50 27.13
CA ARG A 38 11.01 11.79 25.84
C ARG A 38 12.27 10.96 25.60
N LEU A 39 13.08 10.76 26.62
CA LEU A 39 14.29 9.93 26.54
C LEU A 39 13.92 8.46 26.33
N PHE A 40 12.93 7.98 27.04
CA PHE A 40 12.41 6.63 26.87
C PHE A 40 11.91 6.39 25.43
N MET A 41 11.07 7.30 24.88
CA MET A 41 10.57 7.19 23.51
C MET A 41 11.68 7.38 22.47
N GLY A 42 12.64 8.26 22.73
CA GLY A 42 13.84 8.45 21.89
C GLY A 42 14.69 7.18 21.83
N ARG A 43 14.99 6.55 22.98
CA ARG A 43 15.70 5.26 23.02
C ARG A 43 14.95 4.18 22.23
N ARG A 44 13.64 4.09 22.42
CA ARG A 44 12.79 3.16 21.69
C ARG A 44 12.84 3.38 20.16
N LEU A 45 12.87 4.63 19.70
CA LEU A 45 12.99 4.98 18.30
C LEU A 45 14.36 4.57 17.74
N ILE A 46 15.44 4.86 18.47
CA ILE A 46 16.81 4.52 18.05
C ILE A 46 17.01 2.98 17.97
N HIS A 47 16.37 2.22 18.86
CA HIS A 47 16.44 0.76 18.82
C HIS A 47 15.50 0.11 17.79
N PHE A 48 14.73 0.90 17.03
CA PHE A 48 13.86 0.43 15.98
C PHE A 48 14.60 0.41 14.63
N PRO A 49 15.00 -0.76 14.10
CA PRO A 49 15.85 -0.84 12.90
C PRO A 49 15.26 -0.14 11.67
N ILE A 50 13.92 -0.17 11.52
CA ILE A 50 13.23 0.54 10.41
C ILE A 50 13.44 2.05 10.46
N PHE A 51 13.68 2.62 11.65
CA PHE A 51 14.06 4.03 11.78
C PHE A 51 15.34 4.32 10.99
N TRP A 52 16.38 3.51 11.15
CA TRP A 52 17.66 3.69 10.47
C TRP A 52 17.62 3.35 9.00
N ILE A 53 16.91 2.26 8.65
CA ILE A 53 16.74 1.87 7.24
C ILE A 53 15.97 2.96 6.48
N GLY A 54 14.90 3.50 7.05
CA GLY A 54 14.16 4.59 6.43
C GLY A 54 14.98 5.88 6.33
N ALA A 55 15.75 6.24 7.38
CA ALA A 55 16.65 7.38 7.33
C ALA A 55 17.75 7.20 6.26
N ALA A 56 18.30 6.00 6.12
CA ALA A 56 19.28 5.68 5.08
C ALA A 56 18.68 5.77 3.68
N LEU A 57 17.45 5.27 3.47
CA LEU A 57 16.75 5.40 2.19
C LEU A 57 16.47 6.86 1.84
N LEU A 58 16.04 7.68 2.81
CA LEU A 58 15.84 9.11 2.60
C LEU A 58 17.14 9.83 2.25
N ALA A 59 18.23 9.54 2.97
CA ALA A 59 19.56 10.09 2.67
C ALA A 59 20.02 9.67 1.27
N TYR A 60 19.75 8.43 0.87
CA TYR A 60 20.05 7.93 -0.46
C TYR A 60 19.30 8.69 -1.56
N VAL A 61 17.98 8.92 -1.40
CA VAL A 61 17.20 9.69 -2.37
C VAL A 61 17.62 11.16 -2.41
N VAL A 62 18.01 11.75 -1.27
CA VAL A 62 18.60 13.10 -1.23
C VAL A 62 19.93 13.13 -1.99
N LEU A 63 20.77 12.09 -1.88
CA LEU A 63 22.00 12.01 -2.69
C LEU A 63 21.67 11.93 -4.19
N GLN A 64 20.65 11.18 -4.61
CA GLN A 64 20.19 11.18 -6.00
C GLN A 64 19.78 12.60 -6.45
N ALA A 65 18.98 13.31 -5.62
CA ALA A 65 18.51 14.65 -5.92
C ALA A 65 19.63 15.69 -6.02
N THR A 66 20.74 15.49 -5.30
CA THR A 66 21.89 16.44 -5.28
C THR A 66 22.97 16.10 -6.29
N ASN A 67 22.86 14.94 -6.98
CA ASN A 67 23.82 14.48 -8.00
C ASN A 67 23.11 14.16 -9.34
N PRO A 68 22.39 15.10 -9.96
CA PRO A 68 21.64 14.83 -11.17
C PRO A 68 22.56 14.54 -12.36
N ALA A 69 22.31 13.43 -13.06
CA ALA A 69 23.01 13.08 -14.31
C ALA A 69 22.36 13.71 -15.54
N TRP A 70 21.11 14.13 -15.43
CA TRP A 70 20.33 14.75 -16.50
C TRP A 70 19.56 15.95 -15.98
N ARG A 71 19.35 16.93 -16.85
CA ARG A 71 18.45 18.06 -16.61
C ARG A 71 17.26 17.98 -17.55
N TYR A 72 16.07 18.03 -16.97
CA TYR A 72 14.84 18.19 -17.73
C TYR A 72 14.75 19.61 -18.30
N THR A 73 14.61 19.70 -19.60
CA THR A 73 14.45 20.96 -20.32
C THR A 73 13.17 20.89 -21.14
N GLN A 74 12.41 21.97 -21.18
CA GLN A 74 11.12 22.04 -21.86
C GLN A 74 11.01 23.28 -22.71
N SER A 75 10.49 23.13 -23.93
CA SER A 75 9.96 24.22 -24.78
C SER A 75 8.43 24.28 -24.67
N ALA A 76 7.79 25.11 -25.46
CA ALA A 76 6.34 25.17 -25.50
C ALA A 76 5.66 23.87 -26.00
N THR A 77 6.37 23.08 -26.81
CA THR A 77 5.80 21.93 -27.53
C THR A 77 6.50 20.60 -27.20
N GLN A 78 7.72 20.64 -26.70
CA GLN A 78 8.54 19.46 -26.50
C GLN A 78 9.37 19.56 -25.23
N TRP A 79 9.78 18.41 -24.70
CA TRP A 79 10.76 18.32 -23.62
C TRP A 79 11.88 17.35 -24.02
N TRP A 80 13.06 17.52 -23.43
CA TRP A 80 14.22 16.67 -23.64
C TRP A 80 15.10 16.67 -22.41
N LEU A 81 16.02 15.71 -22.34
CA LEU A 81 17.03 15.63 -21.28
C LEU A 81 18.38 16.15 -21.80
N VAL A 82 19.01 16.96 -20.98
CA VAL A 82 20.39 17.42 -21.21
C VAL A 82 21.30 16.70 -20.21
N ARG A 83 22.33 16.06 -20.73
CA ARG A 83 23.30 15.38 -19.85
C ARG A 83 24.07 16.40 -19.02
N MET A 84 24.28 16.07 -17.73
CA MET A 84 25.00 16.92 -16.79
C MET A 84 26.26 16.22 -16.27
N ASP A 85 27.25 17.02 -15.90
CA ASP A 85 28.38 16.50 -15.12
C ASP A 85 27.90 16.11 -13.74
N HIS A 86 28.20 14.90 -13.35
CA HIS A 86 27.80 14.31 -12.07
C HIS A 86 28.94 13.42 -11.53
N ILE A 87 28.86 13.05 -10.27
CA ILE A 87 29.83 12.16 -9.65
C ILE A 87 29.45 10.71 -10.01
N PRO A 88 30.21 10.00 -10.88
CA PRO A 88 29.75 8.74 -11.49
C PRO A 88 29.58 7.57 -10.52
N TRP A 89 30.23 7.59 -9.35
CA TRP A 89 30.15 6.53 -8.35
C TRP A 89 29.07 6.76 -7.30
N LEU A 90 28.47 7.96 -7.25
CA LEU A 90 27.30 8.24 -6.42
C LEU A 90 25.98 7.91 -7.17
N PRO A 91 24.92 7.60 -6.43
CA PRO A 91 23.59 7.50 -7.02
C PRO A 91 23.21 8.84 -7.68
N CYS A 92 22.57 8.75 -8.82
CA CYS A 92 22.21 9.93 -9.60
C CYS A 92 20.70 10.04 -9.80
N GLY A 93 20.27 11.24 -10.21
CA GLY A 93 18.89 11.58 -10.45
C GLY A 93 18.70 12.49 -11.65
N ILE A 94 17.55 13.14 -11.72
CA ILE A 94 17.15 14.02 -12.82
C ILE A 94 16.76 15.38 -12.24
N ASP A 95 17.47 16.43 -12.63
CA ASP A 95 17.15 17.82 -12.30
C ASP A 95 15.85 18.24 -13.03
N ALA A 96 14.71 17.93 -12.46
CA ALA A 96 13.40 18.28 -12.96
C ALA A 96 12.71 19.31 -12.06
N PRO A 97 11.88 20.23 -12.62
CA PRO A 97 11.19 21.24 -11.82
C PRO A 97 10.21 20.58 -10.85
N PHE A 98 10.01 21.18 -9.68
CA PHE A 98 9.12 20.65 -8.61
C PHE A 98 7.64 20.53 -9.05
N THR A 99 7.28 21.07 -10.23
CA THR A 99 5.97 20.87 -10.86
C THR A 99 5.81 19.47 -11.43
N GLN A 100 6.90 18.82 -11.77
CA GLN A 100 6.98 17.47 -12.34
C GLN A 100 7.34 16.45 -11.25
N SER A 101 7.36 15.15 -11.60
CA SER A 101 7.93 14.13 -10.73
C SER A 101 9.44 14.37 -10.60
N ASN A 102 9.97 14.30 -9.41
CA ASN A 102 11.39 14.38 -9.12
C ASN A 102 11.70 13.80 -7.74
N GLU A 103 12.98 13.64 -7.44
CA GLU A 103 13.47 13.05 -6.19
C GLU A 103 13.03 13.84 -4.96
N TRP A 104 13.00 15.18 -5.01
CA TRP A 104 12.55 16.00 -3.88
C TRP A 104 11.09 15.77 -3.52
N ARG A 105 10.24 15.51 -4.51
CA ARG A 105 8.84 15.13 -4.26
C ARG A 105 8.75 13.73 -3.65
N GLN A 106 9.61 12.80 -4.06
CA GLN A 106 9.67 11.47 -3.48
C GLN A 106 10.21 11.51 -2.04
N VAL A 107 11.20 12.37 -1.75
CA VAL A 107 11.65 12.63 -0.36
C VAL A 107 10.49 13.03 0.53
N ILE A 108 9.59 13.91 0.08
CA ILE A 108 8.39 14.31 0.86
C ILE A 108 7.50 13.10 1.16
N VAL A 109 7.20 12.29 0.15
CA VAL A 109 6.32 11.12 0.28
C VAL A 109 6.94 10.04 1.18
N TYR A 110 8.21 9.71 0.95
CA TYR A 110 8.91 8.70 1.74
C TYR A 110 9.13 9.16 3.17
N THR A 111 9.38 10.46 3.39
CA THR A 111 9.44 11.05 4.75
C THR A 111 8.09 10.92 5.45
N ALA A 112 6.99 11.20 4.77
CA ALA A 112 5.65 11.05 5.34
C ALA A 112 5.36 9.59 5.73
N ALA A 113 5.72 8.62 4.88
CA ALA A 113 5.57 7.20 5.17
C ALA A 113 6.44 6.77 6.37
N TRP A 114 7.73 7.14 6.35
CA TRP A 114 8.69 6.82 7.41
C TRP A 114 8.30 7.40 8.76
N LEU A 115 7.96 8.70 8.82
CA LEU A 115 7.51 9.34 10.07
C LEU A 115 6.20 8.73 10.58
N SER A 116 5.29 8.33 9.70
CA SER A 116 4.04 7.65 10.08
C SER A 116 4.32 6.30 10.74
N VAL A 117 5.24 5.50 10.19
CA VAL A 117 5.70 4.24 10.79
C VAL A 117 6.32 4.48 12.17
N CYS A 118 7.23 5.44 12.26
CA CYS A 118 7.89 5.81 13.53
C CYS A 118 6.88 6.27 14.58
N SER A 119 5.90 7.10 14.17
CA SER A 119 4.84 7.61 15.05
C SER A 119 3.97 6.49 15.60
N VAL A 120 3.58 5.52 14.75
CA VAL A 120 2.82 4.33 15.19
C VAL A 120 3.64 3.50 16.16
N TRP A 121 4.91 3.25 15.84
CA TRP A 121 5.79 2.38 16.64
C TRP A 121 6.05 2.92 18.04
N VAL A 122 6.38 4.21 18.18
CA VAL A 122 6.69 4.78 19.47
C VAL A 122 5.47 5.39 20.16
N GLY A 123 4.56 6.02 19.43
CA GLY A 123 3.47 6.82 20.00
C GLY A 123 2.25 5.99 20.42
N LEU A 124 2.00 4.81 19.79
CA LEU A 124 0.83 4.01 20.11
C LEU A 124 1.21 2.91 21.11
N THR A 125 1.06 3.23 22.39
CA THR A 125 1.44 2.36 23.53
C THR A 125 0.30 1.48 24.03
N ARG A 126 -0.93 1.68 23.53
CA ARG A 126 -2.12 0.92 23.94
C ARG A 126 -2.81 0.27 22.73
N ARG A 127 -3.20 -0.97 22.83
CA ARG A 127 -3.96 -1.68 21.79
C ARG A 127 -5.26 -0.99 21.37
N ARG A 128 -5.90 -0.26 22.31
CA ARG A 128 -7.09 0.55 22.01
C ARG A 128 -6.79 1.61 20.94
N SER A 129 -5.65 2.29 21.03
CA SER A 129 -5.25 3.33 20.07
C SER A 129 -4.99 2.75 18.68
N LEU A 130 -4.41 1.55 18.60
CA LEU A 130 -4.21 0.84 17.32
C LEU A 130 -5.54 0.49 16.65
N ARG A 131 -6.54 0.01 17.44
CA ARG A 131 -7.89 -0.27 16.91
C ARG A 131 -8.59 1.00 16.44
N ILE A 132 -8.44 2.10 17.16
CA ILE A 132 -9.00 3.40 16.74
C ILE A 132 -8.38 3.83 15.40
N LEU A 133 -7.06 3.70 15.25
CA LEU A 133 -6.39 4.06 13.99
C LEU A 133 -6.85 3.15 12.83
N LEU A 134 -7.00 1.85 13.04
CA LEU A 134 -7.59 0.95 12.05
C LEU A 134 -9.06 1.35 11.72
N GLY A 135 -9.82 1.73 12.74
CA GLY A 135 -11.18 2.24 12.55
C GLY A 135 -11.24 3.52 11.72
N ILE A 136 -10.26 4.42 11.87
CA ILE A 136 -10.13 5.63 11.05
C ILE A 136 -9.83 5.26 9.58
N ILE A 137 -8.94 4.28 9.34
CA ILE A 137 -8.66 3.81 7.98
C ILE A 137 -9.92 3.23 7.33
N VAL A 138 -10.67 2.39 8.05
CA VAL A 138 -11.93 1.83 7.57
C VAL A 138 -12.99 2.93 7.34
N GLY A 139 -13.12 3.87 8.27
CA GLY A 139 -14.04 5.00 8.14
C GLY A 139 -13.73 5.86 6.92
N ASN A 140 -12.44 6.17 6.67
CA ASN A 140 -12.02 6.88 5.46
C ASN A 140 -12.37 6.09 4.18
N ALA A 141 -12.15 4.78 4.17
CA ALA A 141 -12.51 3.95 3.03
C ALA A 141 -14.03 3.92 2.77
N LEU A 142 -14.84 3.91 3.83
CA LEU A 142 -16.30 4.01 3.71
C LEU A 142 -16.77 5.39 3.18
N LEU A 143 -16.09 6.47 3.55
CA LEU A 143 -16.34 7.80 2.94
C LEU A 143 -16.02 7.80 1.45
N LEU A 144 -14.92 7.14 1.03
CA LEU A 144 -14.58 6.98 -0.39
C LEU A 144 -15.61 6.11 -1.12
N VAL A 145 -16.13 5.07 -0.47
CA VAL A 145 -17.25 4.26 -1.00
C VAL A 145 -18.50 5.11 -1.20
N GLY A 146 -18.85 5.96 -0.23
CA GLY A 146 -19.96 6.90 -0.37
C GLY A 146 -19.78 7.85 -1.56
N LEU A 147 -18.58 8.39 -1.73
CA LEU A 147 -18.23 9.24 -2.87
C LEU A 147 -18.33 8.48 -4.20
N LEU A 148 -17.81 7.26 -4.26
CA LEU A 148 -17.88 6.41 -5.45
C LEU A 148 -19.32 6.05 -5.79
N ALA A 149 -20.17 5.76 -4.79
CA ALA A 149 -21.59 5.52 -4.99
C ALA A 149 -22.27 6.76 -5.59
N ILE A 150 -22.02 7.95 -5.06
CA ILE A 150 -22.56 9.20 -5.61
C ILE A 150 -22.12 9.38 -7.08
N GLN A 151 -20.86 9.14 -7.38
CA GLN A 151 -20.33 9.22 -8.77
C GLN A 151 -21.05 8.24 -9.70
N GLN A 152 -21.28 7.00 -9.27
CA GLN A 152 -21.97 6.00 -10.08
C GLN A 152 -23.45 6.35 -10.31
N PHE A 153 -24.16 6.82 -9.28
CA PHE A 153 -25.59 7.17 -9.40
C PHE A 153 -25.81 8.46 -10.18
N THR A 154 -24.90 9.43 -10.10
CA THR A 154 -25.06 10.73 -10.78
C THR A 154 -24.41 10.77 -12.15
N GLY A 155 -23.56 9.80 -12.51
CA GLY A 155 -22.71 9.84 -13.70
C GLY A 155 -21.65 10.95 -13.64
N ASN A 156 -21.54 11.67 -12.51
CA ASN A 156 -20.60 12.78 -12.34
C ASN A 156 -19.34 12.28 -11.62
N HIS A 157 -18.28 12.03 -12.38
CA HIS A 157 -16.98 11.60 -11.88
C HIS A 157 -16.07 12.76 -11.42
N ARG A 158 -16.61 13.95 -11.26
CA ARG A 158 -15.89 15.09 -10.68
C ARG A 158 -16.26 15.24 -9.21
N ILE A 159 -15.29 15.57 -8.37
CA ILE A 159 -15.57 15.98 -7.00
C ILE A 159 -16.02 17.45 -7.07
N PRO A 160 -17.18 17.84 -6.50
CA PRO A 160 -17.65 19.21 -6.48
C PRO A 160 -16.85 20.06 -5.47
N TRP A 161 -15.52 20.06 -5.58
CA TRP A 161 -14.62 20.78 -4.69
C TRP A 161 -13.65 21.65 -5.51
N PRO A 162 -13.38 22.90 -5.13
CA PRO A 162 -12.52 23.80 -5.90
C PRO A 162 -11.09 23.27 -6.09
N LEU A 163 -10.68 22.26 -5.32
CA LEU A 163 -9.37 21.62 -5.42
C LEU A 163 -9.24 20.61 -6.56
N THR A 164 -10.34 20.19 -7.20
CA THR A 164 -10.36 19.19 -8.30
C THR A 164 -10.62 19.80 -9.66
N ALA A 165 -10.76 21.12 -9.76
CA ALA A 165 -10.84 21.84 -11.03
C ALA A 165 -9.59 21.69 -11.92
N TRP A 166 -8.61 20.89 -11.49
CA TRP A 166 -7.32 20.71 -12.12
C TRP A 166 -7.16 19.40 -12.90
N THR A 167 -8.16 18.53 -12.91
CA THR A 167 -8.10 17.27 -13.66
C THR A 167 -9.28 17.18 -14.61
N ASP A 168 -9.00 17.10 -15.90
CA ASP A 168 -10.00 16.78 -16.93
C ASP A 168 -10.35 15.30 -16.96
N TYR A 169 -9.62 14.47 -16.18
CA TYR A 169 -9.82 13.03 -16.10
C TYR A 169 -10.97 12.67 -15.13
N PRO A 170 -11.80 11.67 -15.49
CA PRO A 170 -12.80 11.14 -14.60
C PRO A 170 -12.14 10.50 -13.37
N LEU A 171 -12.65 10.84 -12.18
CA LEU A 171 -12.15 10.29 -10.92
C LEU A 171 -12.92 9.05 -10.51
N THR A 172 -12.23 8.08 -9.91
CA THR A 172 -12.84 6.93 -9.21
C THR A 172 -12.70 7.18 -7.71
N ALA A 173 -13.78 7.53 -7.05
CA ALA A 173 -13.77 8.19 -5.75
C ALA A 173 -12.88 9.45 -5.81
N SER A 174 -11.77 9.48 -5.07
CA SER A 174 -10.79 10.59 -5.11
C SER A 174 -9.52 10.25 -5.89
N PHE A 175 -9.46 9.08 -6.54
CA PHE A 175 -8.29 8.63 -7.28
C PHE A 175 -8.44 8.92 -8.77
N ILE A 176 -7.38 9.41 -9.40
CA ILE A 176 -7.30 9.59 -10.85
C ILE A 176 -7.28 8.23 -11.56
N TYR A 177 -6.59 7.25 -10.96
CA TYR A 177 -6.42 5.93 -11.53
C TYR A 177 -7.28 4.91 -10.77
N HIS A 178 -8.21 4.27 -11.45
CA HIS A 178 -9.19 3.37 -10.86
C HIS A 178 -8.57 2.15 -10.15
N ASN A 179 -7.41 1.67 -10.63
CA ASN A 179 -6.69 0.57 -9.96
C ASN A 179 -6.16 0.99 -8.59
N HIS A 180 -5.76 2.25 -8.39
CA HIS A 180 -5.38 2.75 -7.08
C HIS A 180 -6.57 2.79 -6.12
N ALA A 181 -7.77 3.17 -6.61
CA ALA A 181 -8.98 3.10 -5.81
C ALA A 181 -9.25 1.65 -5.38
N GLY A 182 -9.18 0.70 -6.33
CA GLY A 182 -9.35 -0.73 -6.05
C GLY A 182 -8.35 -1.26 -5.03
N ALA A 183 -7.07 -0.96 -5.20
CA ALA A 183 -6.00 -1.37 -4.28
C ALA A 183 -6.18 -0.81 -2.86
N TYR A 184 -6.57 0.47 -2.74
CA TYR A 184 -6.82 1.10 -1.44
C TYR A 184 -8.02 0.49 -0.73
N LEU A 185 -9.16 0.30 -1.42
CA LEU A 185 -10.36 -0.30 -0.86
C LEU A 185 -10.12 -1.77 -0.47
N ALA A 186 -9.38 -2.53 -1.30
CA ALA A 186 -9.01 -3.89 -0.98
C ALA A 186 -8.10 -3.97 0.28
N LEU A 187 -7.14 -3.06 0.43
CA LEU A 187 -6.30 -2.96 1.63
C LEU A 187 -7.14 -2.64 2.87
N ALA A 188 -8.06 -1.67 2.80
CA ALA A 188 -8.95 -1.28 3.87
C ALA A 188 -9.96 -2.38 4.25
N THR A 189 -10.35 -3.23 3.29
CA THR A 189 -11.20 -4.41 3.54
C THR A 189 -10.56 -5.33 4.59
N PHE A 190 -9.27 -5.60 4.48
CA PHE A 190 -8.57 -6.43 5.46
C PHE A 190 -8.43 -5.75 6.83
N CYS A 191 -8.40 -4.42 6.91
CA CYS A 191 -8.50 -3.70 8.18
C CYS A 191 -9.87 -3.90 8.84
N ALA A 192 -10.95 -3.83 8.07
CA ALA A 192 -12.31 -4.07 8.56
C ALA A 192 -12.48 -5.52 9.03
N ILE A 193 -11.98 -6.49 8.25
CA ILE A 193 -11.98 -7.92 8.63
C ILE A 193 -11.17 -8.14 9.92
N ALA A 194 -9.98 -7.57 10.04
CA ALA A 194 -9.13 -7.70 11.22
C ALA A 194 -9.83 -7.22 12.49
N LEU A 195 -10.49 -6.05 12.42
CA LEU A 195 -11.28 -5.52 13.51
C LEU A 195 -12.51 -6.38 13.80
N ALA A 196 -13.25 -6.82 12.77
CA ALA A 196 -14.43 -7.67 12.93
C ALA A 196 -14.08 -8.97 13.66
N VAL A 197 -13.01 -9.65 13.22
CA VAL A 197 -12.50 -10.88 13.84
C VAL A 197 -12.08 -10.64 15.29
N TRP A 198 -11.37 -9.56 15.54
CA TRP A 198 -10.93 -9.24 16.90
C TRP A 198 -12.12 -8.99 17.84
N PHE A 199 -13.10 -8.19 17.41
CA PHE A 199 -14.29 -7.92 18.23
C PHE A 199 -15.17 -9.16 18.41
N PHE A 200 -15.28 -10.01 17.40
CA PHE A 200 -15.98 -11.27 17.50
C PHE A 200 -15.35 -12.20 18.56
N ASP A 201 -14.02 -12.38 18.48
CA ASP A 201 -13.27 -13.23 19.42
C ASP A 201 -13.37 -12.74 20.89
N HIS A 202 -13.32 -11.41 21.08
CA HIS A 202 -13.44 -10.81 22.43
C HIS A 202 -14.90 -10.76 22.92
N GLY A 203 -15.86 -10.51 22.05
CA GLY A 203 -17.26 -10.50 22.40
C GLY A 203 -17.77 -11.88 22.85
N SER A 204 -17.34 -12.93 22.16
CA SER A 204 -17.70 -14.31 22.52
C SER A 204 -17.10 -14.73 23.87
N ARG A 205 -15.88 -14.28 24.20
CA ARG A 205 -15.24 -14.57 25.48
C ARG A 205 -15.83 -13.79 26.66
N SER A 206 -16.26 -12.56 26.41
CA SER A 206 -16.84 -11.68 27.43
C SER A 206 -18.35 -11.86 27.61
N PHE A 207 -19.00 -12.80 26.89
CA PHE A 207 -20.46 -12.99 26.87
C PHE A 207 -21.23 -11.68 26.53
N ALA A 208 -20.61 -10.80 25.75
CA ALA A 208 -21.21 -9.52 25.39
C ALA A 208 -22.46 -9.72 24.51
N LYS A 209 -23.59 -9.09 24.90
CA LYS A 209 -24.85 -9.17 24.16
C LYS A 209 -24.80 -8.52 22.77
N SER A 210 -23.92 -7.53 22.59
CA SER A 210 -23.66 -6.90 21.28
C SER A 210 -22.18 -6.54 21.16
N THR A 211 -21.64 -6.66 19.96
CA THR A 211 -20.28 -6.26 19.62
C THR A 211 -20.25 -5.49 18.31
N PRO A 212 -19.25 -4.63 18.06
CA PRO A 212 -19.08 -3.96 16.77
C PRO A 212 -18.75 -4.91 15.60
N ALA A 213 -18.56 -6.20 15.86
CA ALA A 213 -18.12 -7.18 14.86
C ALA A 213 -19.05 -7.24 13.65
N SER A 214 -20.38 -7.23 13.85
CA SER A 214 -21.36 -7.29 12.76
C SER A 214 -21.33 -6.04 11.86
N VAL A 215 -21.16 -4.87 12.46
CA VAL A 215 -21.06 -3.60 11.73
C VAL A 215 -19.77 -3.57 10.89
N LEU A 216 -18.67 -4.06 11.47
CA LEU A 216 -17.38 -4.14 10.77
C LEU A 216 -17.36 -5.22 9.68
N ALA A 217 -18.08 -6.33 9.88
CA ALA A 217 -18.29 -7.34 8.84
C ALA A 217 -19.13 -6.77 7.68
N LEU A 218 -20.18 -6.01 7.97
CA LEU A 218 -20.95 -5.31 6.94
C LEU A 218 -20.08 -4.27 6.20
N ALA A 219 -19.26 -3.51 6.93
CA ALA A 219 -18.30 -2.59 6.32
C ALA A 219 -17.33 -3.32 5.38
N ALA A 220 -16.80 -4.48 5.78
CA ALA A 220 -15.93 -5.30 4.93
C ALA A 220 -16.66 -5.76 3.66
N LEU A 221 -17.92 -6.22 3.78
CA LEU A 221 -18.73 -6.62 2.63
C LEU A 221 -19.01 -5.46 1.66
N LEU A 222 -19.32 -4.27 2.20
CA LEU A 222 -19.49 -3.07 1.38
C LEU A 222 -18.19 -2.71 0.64
N LEU A 223 -17.06 -2.71 1.33
CA LEU A 223 -15.75 -2.45 0.72
C LEU A 223 -15.45 -3.45 -0.39
N VAL A 224 -15.65 -4.76 -0.16
CA VAL A 224 -15.53 -5.80 -1.19
C VAL A 224 -16.41 -5.49 -2.39
N GLY A 225 -17.71 -5.21 -2.18
CA GLY A 225 -18.62 -4.87 -3.26
C GLY A 225 -18.14 -3.69 -4.10
N PHE A 226 -17.63 -2.65 -3.43
CA PHE A 226 -17.14 -1.44 -4.13
C PHE A 226 -15.78 -1.61 -4.80
N VAL A 227 -14.96 -2.59 -4.42
CA VAL A 227 -13.77 -2.97 -5.23
C VAL A 227 -14.19 -3.40 -6.64
N PHE A 228 -15.31 -4.12 -6.81
CA PHE A 228 -15.83 -4.48 -8.13
C PHE A 228 -16.24 -3.25 -8.96
N PHE A 229 -16.84 -2.25 -8.34
CA PHE A 229 -17.22 -1.00 -9.03
C PHE A 229 -16.01 -0.19 -9.49
N THR A 230 -14.81 -0.43 -8.95
CA THR A 230 -13.59 0.20 -9.49
C THR A 230 -13.14 -0.40 -10.82
N LEU A 231 -13.68 -1.55 -11.23
CA LEU A 231 -13.28 -2.31 -12.42
C LEU A 231 -11.79 -2.67 -12.45
N SER A 232 -11.12 -2.63 -11.31
CA SER A 232 -9.71 -3.01 -11.17
C SER A 232 -9.57 -4.53 -11.12
N ARG A 233 -9.29 -5.15 -12.26
CA ARG A 233 -9.11 -6.62 -12.37
C ARG A 233 -8.02 -7.11 -11.40
N GLY A 234 -6.92 -6.36 -11.29
CA GLY A 234 -5.81 -6.69 -10.37
C GLY A 234 -6.24 -6.69 -8.91
N ALA A 235 -6.94 -5.64 -8.47
CA ALA A 235 -7.43 -5.55 -7.10
C ALA A 235 -8.45 -6.65 -6.79
N ILE A 236 -9.37 -6.96 -7.71
CA ILE A 236 -10.36 -8.04 -7.58
C ILE A 236 -9.67 -9.39 -7.43
N LEU A 237 -8.71 -9.70 -8.30
CA LEU A 237 -7.99 -10.97 -8.29
C LEU A 237 -7.19 -11.15 -6.99
N THR A 238 -6.41 -10.15 -6.59
CA THR A 238 -5.60 -10.23 -5.37
C THR A 238 -6.46 -10.28 -4.12
N LEU A 239 -7.59 -9.56 -4.09
CA LEU A 239 -8.57 -9.63 -3.01
C LEU A 239 -9.18 -11.05 -2.91
N ALA A 240 -9.55 -11.66 -4.03
CA ALA A 240 -10.11 -13.02 -4.07
C ALA A 240 -9.12 -14.05 -3.54
N VAL A 241 -7.88 -14.04 -4.05
CA VAL A 241 -6.81 -14.96 -3.62
C VAL A 241 -6.52 -14.79 -2.12
N SER A 242 -6.37 -13.55 -1.65
CA SER A 242 -6.07 -13.29 -0.24
C SER A 242 -7.22 -13.63 0.69
N THR A 243 -8.46 -13.46 0.24
CA THR A 243 -9.66 -13.90 0.98
C THR A 243 -9.73 -15.43 1.05
N ALA A 244 -9.35 -16.14 -0.02
CA ALA A 244 -9.25 -17.60 -0.03
C ALA A 244 -8.21 -18.11 0.98
N ILE A 245 -7.03 -17.50 0.98
CA ILE A 245 -5.95 -17.81 1.94
C ILE A 245 -6.44 -17.57 3.37
N LEU A 246 -7.13 -16.45 3.62
CA LEU A 246 -7.68 -16.12 4.92
C LEU A 246 -8.75 -17.14 5.38
N ALA A 247 -9.63 -17.56 4.48
CA ALA A 247 -10.64 -18.59 4.76
C ALA A 247 -9.97 -19.92 5.10
N GLY A 248 -8.96 -20.34 4.34
CA GLY A 248 -8.16 -21.53 4.64
C GLY A 248 -7.45 -21.45 5.99
N TRP A 249 -6.89 -20.28 6.33
CA TRP A 249 -6.28 -20.04 7.62
C TRP A 249 -7.29 -20.14 8.78
N PHE A 250 -8.52 -19.61 8.63
CA PHE A 250 -9.57 -19.76 9.63
C PHE A 250 -9.97 -21.22 9.81
N LEU A 251 -10.14 -21.98 8.74
CA LEU A 251 -10.48 -23.39 8.80
C LEU A 251 -9.38 -24.19 9.53
N LEU A 252 -8.10 -23.90 9.25
CA LEU A 252 -6.95 -24.53 9.93
C LEU A 252 -6.93 -24.18 11.41
N ARG A 253 -7.09 -22.90 11.75
CA ARG A 253 -7.11 -22.42 13.13
C ARG A 253 -8.22 -23.08 13.96
N TRP A 254 -9.41 -23.27 13.37
CA TRP A 254 -10.52 -23.96 14.05
C TRP A 254 -10.26 -25.44 14.32
N ARG A 255 -9.44 -26.10 13.49
CA ARG A 255 -9.07 -27.51 13.69
C ARG A 255 -7.97 -27.68 14.74
N VAL A 256 -7.01 -26.77 14.77
CA VAL A 256 -5.77 -26.89 15.57
C VAL A 256 -5.93 -26.31 16.99
N LEU A 257 -6.84 -25.37 17.21
CA LEU A 257 -7.13 -24.77 18.51
C LEU A 257 -8.47 -25.27 19.04
N PRO A 258 -8.51 -26.44 19.71
CA PRO A 258 -9.69 -26.90 20.43
C PRO A 258 -9.90 -25.96 21.62
N GLY A 259 -10.99 -25.24 21.67
CA GLY A 259 -11.34 -24.38 22.81
C GLY A 259 -11.89 -23.01 22.48
N ILE A 260 -12.26 -22.72 21.21
CA ILE A 260 -13.13 -21.60 20.92
C ILE A 260 -14.58 -22.10 21.17
N PRO A 261 -15.13 -21.86 22.37
CA PRO A 261 -16.52 -22.25 22.66
C PRO A 261 -17.42 -21.43 21.73
N GLY A 262 -18.32 -22.06 21.04
CA GLY A 262 -19.43 -21.37 20.38
C GLY A 262 -19.28 -20.96 18.92
N ALA A 263 -18.31 -21.47 18.16
CA ALA A 263 -18.38 -21.35 16.71
C ALA A 263 -19.53 -22.23 16.18
N ASN A 264 -20.74 -21.67 16.18
CA ASN A 264 -21.94 -22.31 15.65
C ASN A 264 -21.64 -22.86 14.24
N PRO A 265 -21.87 -24.15 13.95
CA PRO A 265 -21.63 -24.75 12.65
C PRO A 265 -22.32 -23.96 11.51
N VAL A 266 -23.44 -23.31 11.82
CA VAL A 266 -24.15 -22.41 10.88
C VAL A 266 -23.27 -21.21 10.47
N ILE A 267 -22.53 -20.60 11.39
CA ILE A 267 -21.63 -19.47 11.08
C ILE A 267 -20.46 -19.96 10.22
N ARG A 268 -19.93 -21.15 10.47
CA ARG A 268 -18.87 -21.77 9.64
C ARG A 268 -19.38 -22.02 8.22
N MET A 269 -20.57 -22.62 8.11
CA MET A 269 -21.20 -22.85 6.79
C MET A 269 -21.52 -21.53 6.08
N ALA A 270 -21.99 -20.51 6.79
CA ALA A 270 -22.26 -19.20 6.20
C ALA A 270 -20.98 -18.53 5.66
N ILE A 271 -19.85 -18.60 6.37
CA ILE A 271 -18.56 -18.06 5.90
C ILE A 271 -18.08 -18.83 4.67
N VAL A 272 -18.17 -20.17 4.67
CA VAL A 272 -17.79 -20.99 3.51
C VAL A 272 -18.72 -20.72 2.32
N ALA A 273 -20.03 -20.64 2.56
CA ALA A 273 -21.00 -20.35 1.50
C ALA A 273 -20.78 -18.94 0.93
N MET A 274 -20.57 -17.94 1.78
CA MET A 274 -20.29 -16.57 1.35
C MET A 274 -18.98 -16.51 0.55
N PHE A 275 -17.97 -17.29 0.93
CA PHE A 275 -16.72 -17.41 0.18
C PHE A 275 -16.96 -18.07 -1.20
N ILE A 276 -17.73 -19.16 -1.26
CA ILE A 276 -18.09 -19.82 -2.53
C ILE A 276 -18.84 -18.87 -3.44
N VAL A 277 -19.83 -18.14 -2.91
CA VAL A 277 -20.58 -17.13 -3.64
C VAL A 277 -19.66 -16.02 -4.12
N PHE A 278 -18.77 -15.52 -3.27
CA PHE A 278 -17.78 -14.51 -3.64
C PHE A 278 -16.87 -15.00 -4.78
N VAL A 279 -16.34 -16.22 -4.68
CA VAL A 279 -15.53 -16.84 -5.74
C VAL A 279 -16.34 -16.98 -7.02
N ALA A 280 -17.58 -17.46 -6.95
CA ALA A 280 -18.46 -17.60 -8.11
C ALA A 280 -18.76 -16.25 -8.78
N VAL A 281 -19.00 -15.19 -7.99
CA VAL A 281 -19.18 -13.83 -8.50
C VAL A 281 -17.89 -13.32 -9.16
N VAL A 282 -16.73 -13.55 -8.54
CA VAL A 282 -15.43 -13.21 -9.13
C VAL A 282 -15.24 -13.95 -10.46
N PHE A 283 -15.52 -15.26 -10.51
CA PHE A 283 -15.46 -16.04 -11.76
C PHE A 283 -16.45 -15.55 -12.81
N ARG A 284 -17.62 -15.09 -12.40
CA ARG A 284 -18.64 -14.54 -13.32
C ARG A 284 -18.24 -13.17 -13.88
N TYR A 285 -17.60 -12.31 -13.06
CA TYR A 285 -17.12 -10.98 -13.47
C TYR A 285 -15.79 -11.02 -14.24
N LEU A 286 -14.91 -11.93 -13.85
CA LEU A 286 -13.75 -12.28 -14.67
C LEU A 286 -14.28 -13.25 -15.74
N ASP A 287 -14.81 -12.71 -16.83
CA ASP A 287 -15.18 -13.52 -17.98
C ASP A 287 -13.93 -14.21 -18.52
N PHE A 288 -13.66 -15.41 -17.98
CA PHE A 288 -12.51 -16.21 -18.37
C PHE A 288 -12.56 -16.58 -19.84
N SER A 289 -13.75 -16.63 -20.46
CA SER A 289 -13.88 -16.82 -21.89
C SER A 289 -13.30 -15.63 -22.66
N GLU A 290 -13.48 -14.41 -22.18
CA GLU A 290 -12.79 -13.23 -22.69
C GLU A 290 -11.29 -13.26 -22.42
N ILE A 291 -10.86 -13.76 -21.25
CA ILE A 291 -9.43 -13.90 -20.93
C ILE A 291 -8.79 -14.97 -21.83
N TRP A 292 -9.41 -16.16 -21.97
CA TRP A 292 -8.94 -17.20 -22.85
C TRP A 292 -9.08 -16.82 -24.33
N GLY A 293 -10.20 -16.23 -24.74
CA GLY A 293 -10.37 -15.71 -26.10
C GLY A 293 -9.39 -14.57 -26.43
N ARG A 294 -8.92 -13.81 -25.44
CA ARG A 294 -7.86 -12.81 -25.62
C ARG A 294 -6.47 -13.42 -25.75
N TRP A 295 -6.19 -14.55 -25.08
CA TRP A 295 -4.98 -15.32 -25.33
C TRP A 295 -4.96 -15.86 -26.77
N ASP A 296 -6.09 -16.38 -27.25
CA ASP A 296 -6.24 -16.83 -28.64
C ASP A 296 -6.22 -15.65 -29.65
N MET A 297 -6.79 -14.49 -29.30
CA MET A 297 -6.74 -13.30 -30.16
C MET A 297 -5.36 -12.63 -30.17
N ILE A 298 -4.61 -12.67 -29.06
CA ILE A 298 -3.20 -12.23 -29.01
C ILE A 298 -2.36 -13.14 -29.93
N ALA A 299 -2.72 -14.41 -30.04
CA ALA A 299 -2.04 -15.36 -30.92
C ALA A 299 -2.47 -15.27 -32.40
N THR A 300 -3.66 -14.73 -32.70
CA THR A 300 -4.27 -14.83 -34.05
C THR A 300 -4.68 -13.54 -34.71
N GLN A 301 -4.95 -12.48 -33.96
CA GLN A 301 -5.37 -11.17 -34.48
C GLN A 301 -4.87 -10.05 -33.59
N GLY A 302 -4.00 -9.18 -34.13
CA GLY A 302 -3.53 -7.98 -33.47
C GLY A 302 -4.70 -7.12 -32.98
N SER A 303 -5.16 -7.35 -31.76
CA SER A 303 -6.35 -6.69 -31.22
C SER A 303 -6.02 -5.33 -30.64
N ARG A 304 -6.82 -4.36 -31.03
CA ARG A 304 -6.83 -2.95 -30.64
C ARG A 304 -7.11 -2.67 -29.15
N GLU A 305 -7.10 -3.66 -28.27
CA GLU A 305 -7.14 -3.40 -26.83
C GLU A 305 -5.75 -3.05 -26.28
N VAL A 306 -5.48 -1.77 -26.32
CA VAL A 306 -4.26 -1.06 -25.87
C VAL A 306 -3.77 -1.47 -24.47
N SER A 307 -4.55 -2.23 -23.67
CA SER A 307 -4.26 -2.34 -22.25
C SER A 307 -3.37 -3.51 -21.82
N VAL A 308 -3.48 -4.71 -22.40
CA VAL A 308 -2.71 -5.88 -21.94
C VAL A 308 -1.46 -6.09 -22.76
N HIS A 309 -1.57 -6.07 -24.09
CA HIS A 309 -0.42 -6.26 -24.99
C HIS A 309 0.62 -5.13 -24.79
N SER A 310 0.16 -3.87 -24.78
CA SER A 310 1.05 -2.73 -24.51
C SER A 310 1.74 -2.81 -23.16
N ARG A 311 1.09 -3.33 -22.12
CA ARG A 311 1.72 -3.52 -20.80
C ARG A 311 2.80 -4.60 -20.81
N VAL A 312 2.65 -5.65 -21.60
CA VAL A 312 3.69 -6.67 -21.77
C VAL A 312 4.91 -6.04 -22.44
N LEU A 313 4.71 -5.31 -23.54
CA LEU A 313 5.79 -4.62 -24.23
C LEU A 313 6.47 -3.54 -23.37
N VAL A 314 5.67 -2.78 -22.60
CA VAL A 314 6.20 -1.81 -21.62
C VAL A 314 7.04 -2.51 -20.56
N ARG A 315 6.62 -3.69 -20.11
CA ARG A 315 7.39 -4.49 -19.16
C ARG A 315 8.72 -4.97 -19.76
N ASP A 316 8.72 -5.40 -21.01
CA ASP A 316 9.93 -5.83 -21.71
C ASP A 316 10.90 -4.65 -21.91
N ALA A 317 10.40 -3.49 -22.33
CA ALA A 317 11.19 -2.26 -22.41
C ALA A 317 11.72 -1.82 -21.03
N ALA A 318 10.92 -1.95 -19.96
CA ALA A 318 11.35 -1.68 -18.59
C ALA A 318 12.42 -2.68 -18.10
N ILE A 319 12.36 -3.95 -18.52
CA ILE A 319 13.41 -4.94 -18.23
C ILE A 319 14.71 -4.54 -18.93
N ASP A 320 14.68 -4.05 -20.16
CA ASP A 320 15.86 -3.58 -20.85
C ASP A 320 16.44 -2.32 -20.19
N MET A 321 15.58 -1.42 -19.71
CA MET A 321 15.99 -0.28 -18.89
C MET A 321 16.62 -0.75 -17.57
N LEU A 322 16.06 -1.75 -16.89
CA LEU A 322 16.62 -2.33 -15.67
C LEU A 322 18.01 -2.92 -15.90
N LYS A 323 18.23 -3.64 -17.00
CA LYS A 323 19.55 -4.22 -17.33
C LYS A 323 20.64 -3.16 -17.49
N THR A 324 20.26 -1.98 -17.99
CA THR A 324 21.22 -0.89 -18.26
C THR A 324 21.36 0.09 -17.09
N GLN A 325 20.28 0.38 -16.37
CA GLN A 325 20.24 1.43 -15.34
C GLN A 325 20.13 0.86 -13.91
N GLY A 326 19.70 -0.38 -13.75
CA GLY A 326 19.33 -0.95 -12.44
C GLY A 326 20.47 -1.05 -11.43
N LEU A 327 21.72 -0.96 -11.83
CA LEU A 327 22.84 -0.94 -10.88
C LEU A 327 22.93 0.39 -10.11
N ARG A 328 22.73 1.51 -10.81
CA ARG A 328 22.89 2.87 -10.26
C ARG A 328 21.57 3.55 -9.95
N GLY A 329 20.53 3.18 -10.68
CA GLY A 329 19.25 3.86 -10.69
C GLY A 329 19.26 5.14 -11.52
N VAL A 330 18.05 5.62 -11.82
CA VAL A 330 17.85 6.85 -12.60
C VAL A 330 17.35 8.02 -11.76
N GLY A 331 17.17 7.81 -10.47
CA GLY A 331 16.57 8.74 -9.52
C GLY A 331 15.11 8.40 -9.23
N ALA A 332 14.70 8.60 -7.99
CA ALA A 332 13.34 8.34 -7.53
C ALA A 332 12.33 9.25 -8.27
N GLY A 333 11.35 8.66 -8.96
CA GLY A 333 10.40 9.36 -9.85
C GLY A 333 10.98 9.68 -11.23
N GLY A 334 12.16 9.12 -11.58
CA GLY A 334 12.89 9.38 -12.81
C GLY A 334 12.53 8.46 -13.97
N PHE A 335 11.83 7.34 -13.74
CA PHE A 335 11.46 6.36 -14.75
C PHE A 335 10.90 7.00 -16.02
N ARG A 336 9.90 7.84 -15.88
CA ARG A 336 9.14 8.48 -16.95
C ARG A 336 9.98 9.29 -17.94
N TYR A 337 11.15 9.77 -17.55
CA TYR A 337 11.99 10.64 -18.36
C TYR A 337 12.94 9.87 -19.28
N LEU A 338 13.46 8.75 -18.81
CA LEU A 338 14.40 7.92 -19.58
C LEU A 338 13.70 6.77 -20.31
N PHE A 339 12.52 6.34 -19.85
CA PHE A 339 11.77 5.26 -20.47
C PHE A 339 11.51 5.44 -21.98
N PRO A 340 11.23 6.67 -22.52
CA PRO A 340 11.07 6.88 -23.96
C PRO A 340 12.27 6.43 -24.82
N GLU A 341 13.49 6.37 -24.28
CA GLU A 341 14.67 5.86 -25.01
C GLU A 341 14.55 4.36 -25.28
N TYR A 342 13.95 3.61 -24.34
CA TYR A 342 13.81 2.16 -24.42
C TYR A 342 12.62 1.72 -25.26
N VAL A 343 11.57 2.53 -25.28
CA VAL A 343 10.34 2.25 -26.07
C VAL A 343 10.62 2.28 -27.56
N GLN A 344 11.65 2.95 -28.03
CA GLN A 344 12.03 2.98 -29.47
C GLN A 344 12.28 1.57 -30.03
N ASN A 345 12.67 0.61 -29.20
CA ASN A 345 12.86 -0.78 -29.59
C ASN A 345 11.55 -1.58 -29.67
N TYR A 346 10.42 -0.98 -29.27
CA TYR A 346 9.09 -1.60 -29.15
C TYR A 346 8.04 -0.69 -29.80
N PRO A 347 8.11 -0.44 -31.13
CA PRO A 347 7.23 0.55 -31.81
C PRO A 347 5.74 0.19 -31.68
N GLU A 348 5.40 -1.08 -31.50
CA GLU A 348 4.03 -1.54 -31.32
C GLU A 348 3.36 -0.95 -30.06
N ILE A 349 4.12 -0.46 -29.09
CA ILE A 349 3.57 0.23 -27.92
C ILE A 349 2.76 1.47 -28.35
N TYR A 350 3.09 2.09 -29.47
CA TYR A 350 2.46 3.30 -29.98
C TYR A 350 1.40 3.07 -31.07
N GLU A 351 1.17 1.82 -31.53
CA GLU A 351 0.20 1.49 -32.58
C GLU A 351 -1.25 1.89 -32.25
N GLY A 352 -1.56 2.19 -30.99
CA GLY A 352 -2.87 2.64 -30.51
C GLY A 352 -2.99 4.14 -30.21
N GLY A 353 -1.94 4.93 -30.43
CA GLY A 353 -1.89 6.36 -30.10
C GLY A 353 -0.65 6.75 -29.28
N THR A 354 -0.39 8.04 -29.18
CA THR A 354 0.75 8.60 -28.43
C THR A 354 0.49 8.60 -26.93
N LEU A 355 0.48 7.42 -26.29
CA LEU A 355 0.38 7.32 -24.83
C LEU A 355 1.76 7.55 -24.21
N TYR A 356 1.84 8.53 -23.32
CA TYR A 356 3.03 8.77 -22.52
C TYR A 356 2.99 7.87 -21.28
N TRP A 357 3.95 6.97 -21.15
CA TRP A 357 4.05 6.05 -20.03
C TRP A 357 4.78 6.68 -18.86
N GLU A 358 4.03 7.04 -17.83
CA GLU A 358 4.58 7.63 -16.60
C GLU A 358 5.18 6.59 -15.65
N HIS A 359 4.71 5.34 -15.74
CA HIS A 359 5.07 4.22 -14.85
C HIS A 359 5.23 2.93 -15.63
N ALA A 360 6.06 2.02 -15.10
CA ALA A 360 6.29 0.69 -15.66
C ALA A 360 5.08 -0.27 -15.54
N HIS A 361 4.00 0.13 -14.86
CA HIS A 361 2.90 -0.74 -14.45
C HIS A 361 3.37 -2.00 -13.73
N CYS A 362 4.48 -1.91 -13.01
CA CYS A 362 5.06 -2.94 -12.18
C CYS A 362 6.04 -2.28 -11.20
N ASP A 363 5.63 -2.09 -9.94
CA ASP A 363 6.49 -1.48 -8.91
C ASP A 363 7.78 -2.30 -8.69
N TRP A 364 7.72 -3.64 -8.89
CA TRP A 364 8.88 -4.51 -8.74
C TRP A 364 9.98 -4.27 -9.79
N LEU A 365 9.64 -3.64 -10.91
CA LEU A 365 10.61 -3.18 -11.91
C LEU A 365 10.95 -1.71 -11.73
N GLU A 366 9.96 -0.89 -11.39
CA GLU A 366 10.13 0.56 -11.31
C GLU A 366 11.04 0.97 -10.15
N PHE A 367 10.87 0.39 -8.95
CA PHE A 367 11.75 0.71 -7.82
C PHE A 367 13.23 0.36 -8.09
N PRO A 368 13.61 -0.84 -8.58
CA PRO A 368 15.00 -1.12 -8.94
C PRO A 368 15.54 -0.21 -10.04
N ILE A 369 14.72 0.17 -11.02
CA ILE A 369 15.13 1.11 -12.08
C ILE A 369 15.42 2.49 -11.50
N GLU A 370 14.55 2.98 -10.60
CA GLU A 370 14.68 4.32 -10.02
C GLU A 370 15.74 4.41 -8.93
N LEU A 371 15.72 3.47 -8.01
CA LEU A 371 16.58 3.50 -6.82
C LEU A 371 17.92 2.76 -7.03
N GLY A 372 18.01 1.93 -8.07
CA GLY A 372 19.18 1.08 -8.28
C GLY A 372 19.37 0.02 -7.19
N LEU A 373 20.43 -0.77 -7.33
CA LEU A 373 20.69 -1.89 -6.43
C LEU A 373 20.79 -1.49 -4.94
N ALA A 374 21.41 -0.36 -4.65
CA ALA A 374 21.64 0.06 -3.26
C ALA A 374 20.31 0.48 -2.57
N GLY A 375 19.46 1.25 -3.28
CA GLY A 375 18.15 1.62 -2.76
C GLY A 375 17.22 0.42 -2.62
N ASP A 376 17.27 -0.51 -3.57
CA ASP A 376 16.48 -1.73 -3.54
C ASP A 376 16.90 -2.65 -2.37
N LEU A 377 18.20 -2.78 -2.09
CA LEU A 377 18.69 -3.50 -0.92
C LEU A 377 18.24 -2.89 0.40
N LEU A 378 18.08 -1.57 0.50
CA LEU A 378 17.49 -0.93 1.69
C LEU A 378 16.01 -1.30 1.84
N ILE A 379 15.22 -1.30 0.77
CA ILE A 379 13.82 -1.73 0.78
C ILE A 379 13.71 -3.20 1.18
N LEU A 380 14.50 -4.07 0.56
CA LEU A 380 14.53 -5.50 0.87
C LEU A 380 15.01 -5.77 2.28
N GLY A 381 15.98 -5.01 2.78
CA GLY A 381 16.43 -5.07 4.18
C GLY A 381 15.33 -4.73 5.17
N GLY A 382 14.55 -3.68 4.88
CA GLY A 382 13.38 -3.31 5.67
C GLY A 382 12.28 -4.37 5.65
N ALA A 383 11.97 -4.91 4.47
CA ALA A 383 11.01 -5.99 4.30
C ALA A 383 11.49 -7.27 5.02
N GLY A 384 12.76 -7.63 4.87
CA GLY A 384 13.37 -8.78 5.54
C GLY A 384 13.32 -8.66 7.06
N TRP A 385 13.56 -7.46 7.60
CA TRP A 385 13.43 -7.23 9.04
C TRP A 385 11.98 -7.44 9.53
N TRP A 386 10.98 -6.92 8.81
CA TRP A 386 9.57 -7.12 9.15
C TRP A 386 9.18 -8.59 9.07
N ILE A 387 9.59 -9.30 8.03
CA ILE A 387 9.32 -10.73 7.87
C ILE A 387 9.93 -11.50 9.06
N ALA A 388 11.21 -11.25 9.37
CA ALA A 388 11.90 -11.89 10.49
C ALA A 388 11.22 -11.57 11.83
N PHE A 389 10.77 -10.33 12.03
CA PHE A 389 10.02 -9.93 13.22
C PHE A 389 8.71 -10.72 13.35
N PHE A 390 7.90 -10.76 12.30
CA PHE A 390 6.61 -11.45 12.31
C PHE A 390 6.76 -12.97 12.49
N VAL A 391 7.77 -13.57 11.87
CA VAL A 391 8.07 -15.01 12.01
C VAL A 391 8.51 -15.32 13.46
N ARG A 392 9.47 -14.58 14.00
CA ARG A 392 9.97 -14.77 15.38
C ARG A 392 8.89 -14.59 16.42
N ARG A 393 7.97 -13.65 16.21
CA ARG A 393 6.84 -13.37 17.10
C ARG A 393 5.61 -14.24 16.81
N ARG A 394 5.71 -15.22 15.90
CA ARG A 394 4.63 -16.14 15.51
C ARG A 394 3.33 -15.43 15.14
N ALA A 395 3.43 -14.32 14.40
CA ALA A 395 2.32 -13.47 14.02
C ALA A 395 1.18 -14.20 13.31
N PHE A 396 1.49 -15.29 12.61
CA PHE A 396 0.56 -16.13 11.86
C PHE A 396 -0.50 -16.83 12.73
N TRP A 397 -0.39 -16.79 14.05
CA TRP A 397 -1.42 -17.26 14.98
C TRP A 397 -2.30 -16.13 15.53
N ASN A 398 -1.96 -14.88 15.30
CA ASN A 398 -2.68 -13.74 15.85
C ASN A 398 -3.88 -13.35 14.97
N ALA A 399 -5.09 -13.35 15.57
CA ALA A 399 -6.36 -13.15 14.87
C ALA A 399 -6.51 -11.78 14.22
N LEU A 400 -5.87 -10.74 14.75
CA LEU A 400 -5.91 -9.40 14.16
C LEU A 400 -4.78 -9.18 13.15
N ALA A 401 -3.58 -9.71 13.48
CA ALA A 401 -2.41 -9.46 12.63
C ALA A 401 -2.49 -10.19 11.29
N VAL A 402 -3.02 -11.42 11.23
CA VAL A 402 -3.07 -12.20 9.99
C VAL A 402 -3.89 -11.53 8.89
N PRO A 403 -5.13 -11.06 9.12
CA PRO A 403 -5.84 -10.32 8.08
C PRO A 403 -5.08 -9.05 7.64
N LEU A 404 -4.49 -8.29 8.57
CA LEU A 404 -3.71 -7.09 8.23
C LEU A 404 -2.53 -7.43 7.33
N LEU A 405 -1.77 -8.48 7.66
CA LEU A 405 -0.61 -8.91 6.88
C LEU A 405 -1.03 -9.47 5.51
N LEU A 406 -2.17 -10.15 5.41
CA LEU A 406 -2.72 -10.58 4.12
C LEU A 406 -3.16 -9.40 3.27
N GLY A 407 -3.76 -8.36 3.85
CA GLY A 407 -4.05 -7.10 3.16
C GLY A 407 -2.79 -6.41 2.65
N CYS A 408 -1.70 -6.42 3.43
CA CYS A 408 -0.42 -5.90 2.97
C CYS A 408 0.19 -6.77 1.87
N LEU A 409 0.15 -8.10 2.00
CA LEU A 409 0.68 -9.04 1.02
C LEU A 409 -0.03 -8.94 -0.33
N GLN A 410 -1.37 -8.82 -0.33
CA GLN A 410 -2.11 -8.64 -1.59
C GLN A 410 -1.68 -7.39 -2.35
N THR A 411 -1.39 -6.28 -1.63
CA THR A 411 -0.90 -5.04 -2.27
C THR A 411 0.48 -5.26 -2.88
N VAL A 412 1.36 -6.02 -2.21
CA VAL A 412 2.69 -6.39 -2.75
C VAL A 412 2.54 -7.28 -3.99
N ILE A 413 1.61 -8.25 -3.99
CA ILE A 413 1.33 -9.08 -5.17
C ILE A 413 0.77 -8.19 -6.31
N HIS A 414 -0.14 -7.29 -6.01
CA HIS A 414 -0.71 -6.35 -6.98
C HIS A 414 0.37 -5.47 -7.61
N ALA A 415 1.37 -5.06 -6.85
CA ALA A 415 2.54 -4.29 -7.31
C ALA A 415 3.39 -5.02 -8.36
N GLY A 416 3.25 -6.33 -8.51
CA GLY A 416 3.92 -7.12 -9.56
C GLY A 416 3.34 -6.94 -10.96
N PHE A 417 2.13 -6.37 -11.10
CA PHE A 417 1.47 -6.14 -12.39
C PHE A 417 0.69 -4.80 -12.44
N ASP A 418 0.89 -3.95 -11.45
CA ASP A 418 0.45 -2.55 -11.39
C ASP A 418 1.42 -1.73 -10.51
N PHE A 419 1.11 -0.46 -10.22
CA PHE A 419 1.98 0.45 -9.48
C PHE A 419 1.29 1.10 -8.25
N PRO A 420 0.71 0.31 -7.32
CA PRO A 420 0.00 0.86 -6.16
C PRO A 420 0.90 1.69 -5.24
N PHE A 421 2.19 1.36 -5.12
CA PHE A 421 3.12 2.07 -4.24
C PHE A 421 3.57 3.44 -4.78
N GLN A 422 3.36 3.72 -6.06
CA GLN A 422 3.51 5.06 -6.62
C GLN A 422 2.37 6.00 -6.19
N CYS A 423 1.30 5.47 -5.59
CA CYS A 423 0.25 6.24 -4.95
C CYS A 423 0.57 6.46 -3.46
N PRO A 424 0.93 7.69 -3.01
CA PRO A 424 1.29 7.95 -1.62
C PRO A 424 0.20 7.61 -0.60
N ALA A 425 -1.07 7.72 -0.95
CA ALA A 425 -2.15 7.31 -0.06
C ALA A 425 -2.08 5.81 0.26
N ILE A 426 -1.76 4.97 -0.74
CA ILE A 426 -1.60 3.53 -0.56
C ILE A 426 -0.29 3.24 0.19
N LEU A 427 0.82 3.84 -0.25
CA LEU A 427 2.14 3.63 0.37
C LEU A 427 2.13 3.95 1.86
N VAL A 428 1.65 5.16 2.25
CA VAL A 428 1.60 5.58 3.65
C VAL A 428 0.66 4.69 4.47
N THR A 429 -0.53 4.37 3.93
CA THR A 429 -1.49 3.51 4.62
C THR A 429 -0.95 2.09 4.78
N TRP A 430 -0.33 1.53 3.76
CA TRP A 430 0.31 0.22 3.80
C TRP A 430 1.41 0.16 4.85
N CYS A 431 2.32 1.13 4.86
CA CYS A 431 3.39 1.26 5.84
C CYS A 431 2.83 1.36 7.28
N MET A 432 1.78 2.15 7.48
CA MET A 432 1.11 2.25 8.78
C MET A 432 0.50 0.93 9.21
N ILE A 433 -0.16 0.18 8.31
CA ILE A 433 -0.78 -1.11 8.64
C ILE A 433 0.27 -2.14 9.06
N VAL A 434 1.41 -2.21 8.36
CA VAL A 434 2.54 -3.06 8.75
C VAL A 434 3.03 -2.69 10.16
N ALA A 435 3.20 -1.40 10.44
CA ALA A 435 3.62 -0.92 11.75
C ALA A 435 2.57 -1.19 12.84
N ILE A 436 1.26 -1.06 12.53
CA ILE A 436 0.16 -1.40 13.44
C ILE A 436 0.18 -2.89 13.77
N ALA A 437 0.33 -3.76 12.77
CA ALA A 437 0.40 -5.20 12.98
C ALA A 437 1.60 -5.58 13.86
N GLY A 438 2.78 -5.01 13.59
CA GLY A 438 3.98 -5.24 14.40
C GLY A 438 3.80 -4.75 15.83
N ARG A 439 3.28 -3.54 16.00
CA ARG A 439 3.05 -2.95 17.32
C ARG A 439 1.98 -3.70 18.12
N TRP A 440 0.95 -4.18 17.44
CA TRP A 440 -0.08 -5.01 18.04
C TRP A 440 0.49 -6.29 18.68
N ILE A 441 1.38 -6.96 17.95
CA ILE A 441 2.04 -8.18 18.40
C ILE A 441 3.01 -7.88 19.55
N GLU A 442 3.75 -6.78 19.48
CA GLU A 442 4.68 -6.39 20.54
C GLU A 442 3.95 -6.08 21.86
N LEU A 443 2.75 -5.51 21.78
CA LEU A 443 1.90 -5.23 22.94
C LEU A 443 1.08 -6.47 23.40
N GLU A 444 1.32 -7.66 22.84
CA GLU A 444 0.64 -8.87 23.30
C GLU A 444 1.29 -9.35 24.62
N PRO A 445 0.51 -9.53 25.71
CA PRO A 445 1.03 -10.05 26.96
C PRO A 445 1.74 -11.38 26.74
N SER A 446 2.88 -11.58 27.37
CA SER A 446 3.58 -12.85 27.32
C SER A 446 2.69 -13.99 27.89
N ALA A 447 2.92 -15.21 27.45
CA ALA A 447 2.13 -16.35 27.91
C ALA A 447 2.19 -16.53 29.45
N THR A 448 3.28 -16.10 30.08
CA THR A 448 3.48 -16.09 31.53
C THR A 448 2.57 -15.10 32.27
N GLU A 449 2.33 -13.91 31.70
CA GLU A 449 1.44 -12.91 32.31
C GLU A 449 -0.06 -13.25 32.19
N ARG A 450 -0.41 -14.24 31.33
CA ARG A 450 -1.82 -14.69 31.17
C ARG A 450 -2.25 -15.72 32.22
N THR A 451 -1.32 -16.29 32.95
CA THR A 451 -1.60 -17.31 33.98
C THR A 451 -1.70 -16.71 35.39
N GLU A 452 -1.34 -15.44 35.57
CA GLU A 452 -1.36 -14.76 36.86
C GLU A 452 -2.50 -13.72 37.01
N GLY A 453 -3.33 -13.52 36.03
CA GLY A 453 -4.50 -12.62 36.02
C GLY A 453 -5.79 -13.36 35.68
#